data_a29bd25e841635e5aef3e8cdd4dd666d
#
_entry.id   a29bd25e841635e5aef3e8cdd4dd666d
#
_cell.length_a   1.000
_cell.length_b   1.000
_cell.length_c   1.000
_cell.angle_alpha   90.00
_cell.angle_beta   90.00
_cell.angle_gamma   90.00
#
_symmetry.space_group_name_H-M   'P 1'
#
loop_
_entity.id
_entity.type
_entity.pdbx_description
1 polymer ?
#
loop_
_entity_poly.entity_id
_entity_poly.type
_entity_poly.pdbx_seq_one_letter_code
_entity_poly.pdbx_strand_id
1 'polypeptide(L)'
;MAVGDPDSDRIIIFKGGTSSRSFRAAAFFVLLPQIELFKLDRMKKLSLALTVVFALVIAYAFTGCKRDPKVPAVEVLPTEDKSQFVNITDVVPDAILEIRYYSTYNFVGARVDGYEQPIALMTRQAADSLKAASDELRAQGYRLKIWDSYRPQTAVDHFIRWAENLQDTTMKHIFYPMVDKSLLFEQQYIMARSGHSRGSTVDLTLVDEQTGKELDMGSPFDWFGTESHPDYMDLTEEQIANRQLLWDAMFRHGFKGIDSEWWHFTLKDEPFPDTYFTFPVKQL
;
A
#
# COMPACT_ATOMS: atom_id res chain seq x y z
N MET A 1 -35.56 47.92 5.98
CA MET A 1 -36.01 48.29 7.34
C MET A 1 -35.06 47.60 8.30
N ALA A 2 -34.14 48.34 8.74
CA ALA A 2 -33.93 49.08 10.01
C ALA A 2 -33.34 48.07 11.02
N VAL A 3 -32.09 48.17 11.30
CA VAL A 3 -31.26 49.03 12.16
C VAL A 3 -31.27 48.57 13.64
N GLY A 4 -30.07 48.43 14.20
CA GLY A 4 -29.85 48.46 15.63
C GLY A 4 -28.53 47.84 16.08
N ASP A 5 -27.43 48.52 15.96
CA ASP A 5 -26.26 48.64 16.81
C ASP A 5 -26.57 49.63 17.96
N PRO A 6 -25.73 49.93 18.92
CA PRO A 6 -24.49 49.41 19.48
C PRO A 6 -24.38 49.47 21.04
N ASP A 7 -23.16 49.18 21.51
CA ASP A 7 -22.42 49.75 22.65
C ASP A 7 -23.02 49.81 24.06
N SER A 8 -22.27 49.38 25.05
CA SER A 8 -21.79 50.28 26.12
C SER A 8 -20.78 49.63 27.06
N ASP A 9 -19.60 50.19 27.02
CA ASP A 9 -18.61 50.25 28.10
C ASP A 9 -19.22 50.60 29.46
N ARG A 10 -18.71 50.00 30.52
CA ARG A 10 -18.64 50.66 31.84
C ARG A 10 -17.41 50.28 32.63
N ILE A 11 -16.46 51.19 32.59
CA ILE A 11 -15.39 51.39 33.57
C ILE A 11 -16.01 51.79 34.90
N ILE A 12 -15.64 51.13 35.99
CA ILE A 12 -15.88 51.66 37.34
C ILE A 12 -14.51 51.85 38.02
N ILE A 13 -14.18 53.13 38.15
CA ILE A 13 -13.11 53.64 38.99
C ILE A 13 -13.62 53.82 40.39
N PHE A 14 -12.95 53.27 41.39
CA PHE A 14 -13.11 53.73 42.77
C PHE A 14 -11.79 54.30 43.28
N LYS A 15 -11.91 55.58 43.63
CA LYS A 15 -10.93 56.39 44.32
C LYS A 15 -11.07 56.27 45.85
N GLY A 16 -9.97 56.18 46.54
CA GLY A 16 -9.69 57.01 47.68
C GLY A 16 -9.88 56.40 49.03
N GLY A 17 -8.80 56.48 49.82
CA GLY A 17 -8.85 56.33 51.28
C GLY A 17 -7.49 56.18 51.90
N THR A 18 -6.87 57.31 52.21
CA THR A 18 -5.65 57.45 53.01
C THR A 18 -5.83 57.07 54.47
N SER A 19 -4.92 56.37 55.13
CA SER A 19 -4.38 56.73 56.46
C SER A 19 -3.39 55.69 57.01
N SER A 20 -2.17 56.11 57.15
CA SER A 20 -1.23 56.11 58.26
C SER A 20 -0.91 54.85 59.08
N ARG A 21 0.37 54.68 59.19
CA ARG A 21 1.27 54.33 60.29
C ARG A 21 2.02 53.04 60.23
N SER A 22 3.27 53.28 59.83
CA SER A 22 4.54 52.89 60.52
C SER A 22 4.56 51.62 61.39
N PHE A 23 5.60 50.94 61.24
CA PHE A 23 6.29 49.89 62.00
C PHE A 23 6.29 48.52 61.29
N ARG A 24 7.39 48.25 60.65
CA ARG A 24 8.11 46.96 60.56
C ARG A 24 9.05 46.93 59.34
N ALA A 25 10.02 47.81 59.35
CA ALA A 25 11.07 47.86 58.31
C ALA A 25 12.38 47.14 58.71
N ALA A 26 12.36 46.32 59.77
CA ALA A 26 13.61 45.69 60.26
C ALA A 26 13.68 44.17 60.07
N ALA A 27 12.58 43.48 59.66
CA ALA A 27 12.60 42.02 59.49
C ALA A 27 12.74 41.57 58.04
N PHE A 28 12.74 42.49 57.04
CA PHE A 28 12.70 42.15 55.65
C PHE A 28 14.08 42.00 54.96
N PHE A 29 15.14 42.52 55.62
CA PHE A 29 16.50 42.58 55.01
C PHE A 29 17.34 41.33 55.26
N VAL A 30 16.98 40.43 56.15
CA VAL A 30 17.77 39.22 56.44
C VAL A 30 17.20 37.97 55.76
N LEU A 31 15.96 38.00 55.28
CA LEU A 31 15.34 36.84 54.64
C LEU A 31 15.54 36.75 53.11
N LEU A 32 15.83 37.85 52.42
CA LEU A 32 16.01 37.91 50.98
C LEU A 32 17.22 37.10 50.47
N PRO A 33 18.38 37.12 51.10
CA PRO A 33 19.53 36.32 50.62
C PRO A 33 19.31 34.82 50.78
N GLN A 34 18.58 34.37 51.80
CA GLN A 34 18.34 32.96 52.03
C GLN A 34 17.33 32.38 51.05
N ILE A 35 16.31 33.15 50.66
CA ILE A 35 15.28 32.72 49.68
C ILE A 35 15.93 32.61 48.27
N GLU A 36 16.84 33.52 47.93
CA GLU A 36 17.57 33.46 46.66
C GLU A 36 18.54 32.27 46.60
N LEU A 37 19.29 31.98 47.68
CA LEU A 37 20.15 30.83 47.75
C LEU A 37 19.38 29.50 47.67
N PHE A 38 18.22 29.42 48.30
CA PHE A 38 17.34 28.22 48.25
C PHE A 38 16.75 28.03 46.88
N LYS A 39 16.38 29.08 46.16
CA LYS A 39 15.91 29.02 44.77
C LYS A 39 17.03 28.59 43.84
N LEU A 40 18.24 29.10 44.02
CA LEU A 40 19.40 28.78 43.19
C LEU A 40 19.83 27.30 43.33
N ASP A 41 19.81 26.77 44.58
CA ASP A 41 20.13 25.35 44.85
C ASP A 41 19.04 24.42 44.28
N ARG A 42 17.77 24.82 44.40
CA ARG A 42 16.65 24.07 43.82
C ARG A 42 16.68 24.06 42.28
N MET A 43 17.04 25.17 41.64
CA MET A 43 17.21 25.28 40.19
C MET A 43 18.40 24.43 39.70
N LYS A 44 19.54 24.44 40.45
CA LYS A 44 20.69 23.58 40.11
C LYS A 44 20.35 22.10 40.23
N LYS A 45 19.58 21.67 41.25
CA LYS A 45 19.12 20.27 41.42
C LYS A 45 18.12 19.89 40.33
N LEU A 46 17.24 20.81 39.94
CA LEU A 46 16.27 20.58 38.85
C LEU A 46 16.98 20.47 37.47
N SER A 47 17.98 21.33 37.23
CA SER A 47 18.81 21.30 36.02
C SER A 47 19.60 20.00 35.93
N LEU A 48 20.22 19.56 37.05
CA LEU A 48 20.95 18.29 37.08
C LEU A 48 20.03 17.09 36.87
N ALA A 49 18.84 17.11 37.47
CA ALA A 49 17.82 16.05 37.26
C ALA A 49 17.35 15.99 35.80
N LEU A 50 17.09 17.14 35.16
CA LEU A 50 16.76 17.21 33.74
C LEU A 50 17.88 16.68 32.84
N THR A 51 19.13 17.01 33.14
CA THR A 51 20.30 16.55 32.40
C THR A 51 20.48 15.03 32.51
N VAL A 52 20.26 14.48 33.71
CA VAL A 52 20.30 13.02 33.93
C VAL A 52 19.16 12.30 33.20
N VAL A 53 17.93 12.84 33.25
CA VAL A 53 16.80 12.29 32.53
C VAL A 53 17.03 12.34 31.00
N PHE A 54 17.57 13.46 30.49
CA PHE A 54 17.89 13.59 29.08
C PHE A 54 19.00 12.63 28.65
N ALA A 55 20.05 12.46 29.47
CA ALA A 55 21.08 11.46 29.23
C ALA A 55 20.56 10.01 29.26
N LEU A 56 19.61 9.70 30.16
CA LEU A 56 18.96 8.39 30.22
C LEU A 56 18.05 8.14 29.03
N VAL A 57 17.33 9.17 28.54
CA VAL A 57 16.50 9.07 27.33
C VAL A 57 17.36 8.85 26.09
N ILE A 58 18.50 9.55 25.98
CA ILE A 58 19.45 9.33 24.89
C ILE A 58 20.06 7.93 24.98
N ALA A 59 20.48 7.50 26.18
CA ALA A 59 21.01 6.13 26.38
C ALA A 59 19.95 5.06 26.03
N TYR A 60 18.69 5.29 26.39
CA TYR A 60 17.58 4.39 26.03
C TYR A 60 17.29 4.39 24.52
N ALA A 61 17.38 5.55 23.86
CA ALA A 61 17.25 5.66 22.41
C ALA A 61 18.38 4.93 21.66
N PHE A 62 19.61 4.93 22.22
CA PHE A 62 20.74 4.20 21.62
C PHE A 62 20.79 2.72 21.97
N THR A 63 20.22 2.30 23.12
CA THR A 63 20.14 0.87 23.48
C THR A 63 18.88 0.20 22.98
N GLY A 64 17.83 0.98 22.62
CA GLY A 64 16.55 0.49 22.09
C GLY A 64 16.58 0.11 20.62
N CYS A 65 17.65 0.38 19.88
CA CYS A 65 17.85 -0.19 18.55
C CYS A 65 18.38 -1.63 18.68
N LYS A 66 17.61 -2.49 19.35
CA LYS A 66 17.71 -3.92 19.07
C LYS A 66 17.27 -4.04 17.62
N ARG A 67 18.24 -4.34 16.72
CA ARG A 67 17.88 -4.95 15.43
C ARG A 67 16.93 -6.07 15.77
N ASP A 68 15.70 -5.96 15.31
CA ASP A 68 14.75 -7.09 15.38
C ASP A 68 15.55 -8.33 14.97
N PRO A 69 15.44 -9.42 15.70
CA PRO A 69 16.06 -10.66 15.27
C PRO A 69 15.58 -10.84 13.83
N LYS A 70 16.51 -10.79 12.85
CA LYS A 70 16.19 -11.08 11.45
C LYS A 70 15.40 -12.38 11.54
N VAL A 71 14.09 -12.31 11.29
CA VAL A 71 13.29 -13.50 11.07
C VAL A 71 14.13 -14.30 10.08
N PRO A 72 14.59 -15.50 10.42
CA PRO A 72 15.40 -16.27 9.50
C PRO A 72 14.58 -16.30 8.22
N ALA A 73 15.14 -15.77 7.13
CA ALA A 73 14.51 -15.85 5.83
C ALA A 73 14.28 -17.35 5.62
N VAL A 74 13.02 -17.78 5.64
CA VAL A 74 12.70 -19.15 5.27
C VAL A 74 13.26 -19.25 3.87
N GLU A 75 14.32 -20.04 3.71
CA GLU A 75 14.95 -20.33 2.44
C GLU A 75 13.93 -21.15 1.65
N VAL A 76 13.07 -20.43 0.94
CA VAL A 76 12.09 -21.07 0.05
C VAL A 76 12.89 -21.57 -1.12
N LEU A 77 13.13 -22.86 -1.14
CA LEU A 77 13.78 -23.53 -2.28
C LEU A 77 12.89 -23.30 -3.51
N PRO A 78 13.45 -22.75 -4.58
CA PRO A 78 12.71 -22.61 -5.83
C PRO A 78 12.30 -23.99 -6.31
N THR A 79 11.05 -24.14 -6.75
CA THR A 79 10.55 -25.40 -7.30
C THR A 79 10.13 -25.22 -8.74
N GLU A 80 10.44 -26.21 -9.56
CA GLU A 80 10.00 -26.30 -10.95
C GLU A 80 8.85 -27.31 -11.14
N ASP A 81 8.33 -27.89 -10.04
CA ASP A 81 7.22 -28.83 -10.10
C ASP A 81 5.93 -28.11 -10.51
N LYS A 82 5.52 -28.33 -11.73
CA LYS A 82 4.32 -27.77 -12.34
C LYS A 82 3.14 -28.73 -12.42
N SER A 83 3.21 -29.88 -11.77
CA SER A 83 2.19 -30.95 -11.84
C SER A 83 0.79 -30.52 -11.41
N GLN A 84 0.69 -29.47 -10.56
CA GLN A 84 -0.57 -28.91 -10.10
C GLN A 84 -1.05 -27.71 -10.92
N PHE A 85 -0.34 -27.34 -11.99
CA PHE A 85 -0.69 -26.21 -12.84
C PHE A 85 -1.47 -26.64 -14.07
N VAL A 86 -2.26 -25.70 -14.58
CA VAL A 86 -3.02 -25.84 -15.82
C VAL A 86 -2.96 -24.55 -16.64
N ASN A 87 -3.17 -24.63 -17.94
CA ASN A 87 -3.53 -23.44 -18.71
C ASN A 87 -4.93 -22.98 -18.31
N ILE A 88 -5.09 -21.71 -18.04
CA ILE A 88 -6.41 -21.15 -17.70
C ILE A 88 -7.42 -21.40 -18.83
N THR A 89 -7.00 -21.29 -20.09
CA THR A 89 -7.88 -21.50 -21.25
C THR A 89 -8.37 -22.95 -21.42
N ASP A 90 -7.71 -23.94 -20.79
CA ASP A 90 -8.20 -25.31 -20.77
C ASP A 90 -9.38 -25.49 -19.79
N VAL A 91 -9.53 -24.56 -18.84
CA VAL A 91 -10.57 -24.56 -17.80
C VAL A 91 -11.63 -23.48 -18.06
N VAL A 92 -11.20 -22.30 -18.50
CA VAL A 92 -12.01 -21.13 -18.86
C VAL A 92 -11.75 -20.81 -20.33
N PRO A 93 -12.34 -21.56 -21.29
CA PRO A 93 -11.97 -21.48 -22.70
C PRO A 93 -12.36 -20.18 -23.40
N ASP A 94 -13.23 -19.41 -22.80
CA ASP A 94 -13.69 -18.11 -23.29
C ASP A 94 -12.91 -16.93 -22.66
N ALA A 95 -11.96 -17.18 -21.76
CA ALA A 95 -11.08 -16.13 -21.24
C ALA A 95 -10.27 -15.49 -22.36
N ILE A 96 -10.22 -14.15 -22.34
CA ILE A 96 -9.42 -13.36 -23.28
C ILE A 96 -8.04 -13.18 -22.65
N LEU A 97 -6.98 -13.57 -23.35
CA LEU A 97 -5.63 -13.40 -22.87
C LEU A 97 -4.97 -12.17 -23.53
N GLU A 98 -4.48 -11.24 -22.73
CA GLU A 98 -3.59 -10.16 -23.13
C GLU A 98 -2.40 -10.11 -22.18
N ILE A 99 -1.55 -11.13 -22.26
CA ILE A 99 -0.44 -11.33 -21.31
C ILE A 99 0.58 -10.20 -21.46
N ARG A 100 0.50 -9.22 -20.55
CA ARG A 100 1.24 -7.95 -20.61
C ARG A 100 2.75 -8.17 -20.56
N TYR A 101 3.20 -9.07 -19.73
CA TYR A 101 4.62 -9.31 -19.52
C TYR A 101 5.28 -10.17 -20.62
N TYR A 102 4.48 -10.82 -21.46
CA TYR A 102 4.98 -11.40 -22.70
C TYR A 102 5.18 -10.33 -23.79
N SER A 103 4.40 -9.28 -23.79
CA SER A 103 4.49 -8.16 -24.73
C SER A 103 5.49 -7.10 -24.24
N THR A 104 5.70 -6.06 -25.05
CA THR A 104 6.45 -4.87 -24.65
C THR A 104 5.58 -3.76 -24.03
N TYR A 105 4.25 -3.94 -24.03
CA TYR A 105 3.32 -2.98 -23.44
C TYR A 105 3.07 -3.28 -21.97
N ASN A 106 4.10 -3.02 -21.17
CA ASN A 106 4.12 -3.12 -19.71
C ASN A 106 5.06 -2.04 -19.15
N PHE A 107 5.13 -1.88 -17.84
CA PHE A 107 5.92 -0.81 -17.22
C PHE A 107 7.45 -0.95 -17.42
N VAL A 108 7.93 -2.15 -17.78
CA VAL A 108 9.35 -2.38 -18.12
C VAL A 108 9.66 -1.91 -19.54
N GLY A 109 8.69 -1.97 -20.46
CA GLY A 109 8.87 -1.63 -21.87
C GLY A 109 9.52 -2.73 -22.73
N ALA A 110 9.67 -3.92 -22.17
CA ALA A 110 10.27 -5.09 -22.81
C ALA A 110 9.53 -6.37 -22.39
N ARG A 111 9.70 -7.45 -23.15
CA ARG A 111 9.24 -8.76 -22.68
C ARG A 111 10.00 -9.15 -21.41
N VAL A 112 9.25 -9.53 -20.40
CA VAL A 112 9.79 -9.87 -19.08
C VAL A 112 10.37 -11.29 -19.09
N ASP A 113 11.47 -11.49 -18.38
CA ASP A 113 12.12 -12.79 -18.26
C ASP A 113 11.15 -13.83 -17.72
N GLY A 114 11.24 -15.06 -18.23
CA GLY A 114 10.39 -16.15 -17.84
C GLY A 114 9.03 -16.22 -18.57
N TYR A 115 8.63 -15.22 -19.36
CA TYR A 115 7.47 -15.29 -20.25
C TYR A 115 7.89 -15.74 -21.64
N GLU A 116 7.77 -17.05 -21.91
CA GLU A 116 8.17 -17.63 -23.20
C GLU A 116 7.00 -17.72 -24.19
N GLN A 117 5.74 -17.77 -23.70
CA GLN A 117 4.53 -17.81 -24.52
C GLN A 117 3.43 -16.90 -23.93
N PRO A 118 2.50 -16.39 -24.74
CA PRO A 118 1.41 -15.53 -24.31
C PRO A 118 0.23 -16.35 -23.74
N ILE A 119 0.51 -17.18 -22.74
CA ILE A 119 -0.47 -18.04 -22.08
C ILE A 119 -0.57 -17.70 -20.59
N ALA A 120 -1.66 -18.08 -19.95
CA ALA A 120 -1.90 -17.88 -18.54
C ALA A 120 -1.92 -19.23 -17.81
N LEU A 121 -1.02 -19.42 -16.88
CA LEU A 121 -0.91 -20.61 -16.03
C LEU A 121 -1.44 -20.33 -14.63
N MET A 122 -2.09 -21.32 -14.01
CA MET A 122 -2.59 -21.21 -12.65
C MET A 122 -2.61 -22.59 -11.99
N THR A 123 -2.60 -22.65 -10.65
CA THR A 123 -2.87 -23.91 -9.96
C THR A 123 -4.29 -24.40 -10.32
N ARG A 124 -4.47 -25.72 -10.42
CA ARG A 124 -5.77 -26.35 -10.75
C ARG A 124 -6.87 -25.82 -9.84
N GLN A 125 -6.62 -25.79 -8.54
CA GLN A 125 -7.62 -25.35 -7.56
C GLN A 125 -8.05 -23.89 -7.80
N ALA A 126 -7.11 -22.99 -8.09
CA ALA A 126 -7.43 -21.59 -8.38
C ALA A 126 -8.15 -21.44 -9.74
N ALA A 127 -7.78 -22.24 -10.74
CA ALA A 127 -8.44 -22.26 -12.04
C ALA A 127 -9.90 -22.74 -11.95
N ASP A 128 -10.18 -23.74 -11.12
CA ASP A 128 -11.56 -24.22 -10.89
C ASP A 128 -12.42 -23.15 -10.20
N SER A 129 -11.88 -22.41 -9.25
CA SER A 129 -12.53 -21.25 -8.63
C SER A 129 -12.74 -20.11 -9.63
N LEU A 130 -11.75 -19.83 -10.47
CA LEU A 130 -11.83 -18.81 -11.53
C LEU A 130 -12.89 -19.18 -12.57
N LYS A 131 -13.04 -20.47 -12.89
CA LYS A 131 -14.11 -20.98 -13.77
C LYS A 131 -15.49 -20.65 -13.20
N ALA A 132 -15.71 -20.88 -11.92
CA ALA A 132 -16.99 -20.61 -11.28
C ALA A 132 -17.31 -19.09 -11.30
N ALA A 133 -16.30 -18.21 -11.06
CA ALA A 133 -16.47 -16.77 -11.19
C ALA A 133 -16.75 -16.36 -12.64
N SER A 134 -16.05 -16.97 -13.60
CA SER A 134 -16.30 -16.75 -15.04
C SER A 134 -17.70 -17.15 -15.47
N ASP A 135 -18.19 -18.30 -15.03
CA ASP A 135 -19.55 -18.78 -15.37
C ASP A 135 -20.63 -17.84 -14.84
N GLU A 136 -20.46 -17.33 -13.62
CA GLU A 136 -21.37 -16.35 -13.02
C GLU A 136 -21.39 -15.02 -13.80
N LEU A 137 -20.22 -14.49 -14.14
CA LEU A 137 -20.10 -13.23 -14.88
C LEU A 137 -20.59 -13.39 -16.31
N ARG A 138 -20.36 -14.54 -16.92
CA ARG A 138 -20.83 -14.84 -18.26
C ARG A 138 -22.34 -14.91 -18.35
N ALA A 139 -23.00 -15.43 -17.33
CA ALA A 139 -24.48 -15.43 -17.25
C ALA A 139 -25.04 -13.98 -17.20
N GLN A 140 -24.21 -13.00 -16.87
CA GLN A 140 -24.53 -11.57 -16.86
C GLN A 140 -24.06 -10.84 -18.13
N GLY A 141 -23.44 -11.53 -19.10
CA GLY A 141 -22.97 -10.96 -20.36
C GLY A 141 -21.53 -10.45 -20.34
N TYR A 142 -20.71 -10.91 -19.40
CA TYR A 142 -19.31 -10.48 -19.28
C TYR A 142 -18.34 -11.64 -19.45
N ARG A 143 -17.17 -11.36 -20.02
CA ARG A 143 -16.05 -12.30 -20.14
C ARG A 143 -14.86 -11.79 -19.34
N LEU A 144 -14.06 -12.71 -18.82
CA LEU A 144 -12.80 -12.38 -18.19
C LEU A 144 -11.74 -12.03 -19.24
N LYS A 145 -10.98 -10.96 -19.01
CA LYS A 145 -9.76 -10.63 -19.72
C LYS A 145 -8.61 -10.66 -18.73
N ILE A 146 -7.59 -11.49 -19.00
CA ILE A 146 -6.48 -11.78 -18.12
C ILE A 146 -5.23 -11.10 -18.65
N TRP A 147 -4.57 -10.31 -17.79
CA TRP A 147 -3.30 -9.63 -18.08
C TRP A 147 -2.11 -10.37 -17.53
N ASP A 148 -2.24 -10.99 -16.35
CA ASP A 148 -1.24 -11.83 -15.73
C ASP A 148 -1.88 -12.90 -14.84
N SER A 149 -1.12 -13.97 -14.56
CA SER A 149 -1.52 -15.03 -13.66
C SER A 149 -0.29 -15.59 -12.93
N TYR A 150 0.10 -16.84 -13.12
CA TYR A 150 1.39 -17.31 -12.62
C TYR A 150 2.52 -16.49 -13.23
N ARG A 151 3.34 -15.90 -12.37
CA ARG A 151 4.54 -15.11 -12.69
C ARG A 151 5.74 -15.78 -12.05
N PRO A 152 6.69 -16.32 -12.82
CA PRO A 152 7.86 -16.97 -12.24
C PRO A 152 8.72 -15.98 -11.43
N GLN A 153 9.44 -16.46 -10.44
CA GLN A 153 10.33 -15.60 -9.64
C GLN A 153 11.38 -14.88 -10.53
N THR A 154 11.81 -15.49 -11.64
CA THR A 154 12.72 -14.86 -12.61
C THR A 154 12.15 -13.56 -13.21
N ALA A 155 10.83 -13.47 -13.36
CA ALA A 155 10.16 -12.25 -13.80
C ALA A 155 10.19 -11.17 -12.71
N VAL A 156 9.95 -11.55 -11.45
CA VAL A 156 10.07 -10.65 -10.29
C VAL A 156 11.49 -10.10 -10.18
N ASP A 157 12.49 -10.96 -10.37
CA ASP A 157 13.91 -10.56 -10.38
C ASP A 157 14.23 -9.59 -11.53
N HIS A 158 13.53 -9.72 -12.67
CA HIS A 158 13.64 -8.75 -13.77
C HIS A 158 13.04 -7.39 -13.38
N PHE A 159 11.91 -7.37 -12.71
CA PHE A 159 11.31 -6.11 -12.19
C PHE A 159 12.24 -5.39 -11.22
N ILE A 160 12.92 -6.13 -10.34
CA ILE A 160 13.90 -5.57 -9.41
C ILE A 160 15.06 -4.91 -10.18
N ARG A 161 15.67 -5.65 -11.12
CA ARG A 161 16.78 -5.11 -11.94
C ARG A 161 16.36 -3.87 -12.75
N TRP A 162 15.14 -3.89 -13.31
CA TRP A 162 14.59 -2.74 -14.01
C TRP A 162 14.38 -1.54 -13.06
N ALA A 163 13.84 -1.77 -11.85
CA ALA A 163 13.59 -0.71 -10.88
C ALA A 163 14.89 -0.08 -10.37
N GLU A 164 15.96 -0.86 -10.19
CA GLU A 164 17.29 -0.39 -9.82
C GLU A 164 17.94 0.47 -10.91
N ASN A 165 17.59 0.29 -12.17
CA ASN A 165 18.07 1.13 -13.27
C ASN A 165 17.23 2.43 -13.36
N LEU A 166 17.59 3.42 -12.57
CA LEU A 166 16.86 4.70 -12.50
C LEU A 166 16.86 5.48 -13.81
N GLN A 167 17.75 5.18 -14.76
CA GLN A 167 17.82 5.86 -16.06
C GLN A 167 16.78 5.34 -17.05
N ASP A 168 16.27 4.13 -16.86
CA ASP A 168 15.24 3.56 -17.72
C ASP A 168 13.87 4.06 -17.27
N THR A 169 13.40 5.11 -17.91
CA THR A 169 12.08 5.74 -17.69
C THR A 169 11.20 5.69 -18.94
N THR A 170 11.50 4.78 -19.87
CA THR A 170 10.84 4.66 -21.18
C THR A 170 9.31 4.63 -21.07
N MET A 171 8.78 3.86 -20.15
CA MET A 171 7.34 3.66 -19.96
C MET A 171 6.73 4.53 -18.84
N LYS A 172 7.52 5.44 -18.25
CA LYS A 172 7.07 6.29 -17.13
C LYS A 172 5.81 7.07 -17.47
N HIS A 173 5.73 7.65 -18.63
CA HIS A 173 4.61 8.49 -19.05
C HIS A 173 3.28 7.75 -19.19
N ILE A 174 3.31 6.40 -19.26
CA ILE A 174 2.13 5.55 -19.39
C ILE A 174 1.73 4.95 -18.03
N PHE A 175 2.70 4.40 -17.27
CA PHE A 175 2.40 3.58 -16.11
C PHE A 175 2.63 4.28 -14.76
N TYR A 176 3.59 5.22 -14.68
CA TYR A 176 3.96 5.85 -13.41
C TYR A 176 4.37 7.33 -13.55
N PRO A 177 3.55 8.18 -14.24
CA PRO A 177 3.94 9.55 -14.54
C PRO A 177 4.18 10.40 -13.29
N MET A 178 3.47 10.11 -12.21
CA MET A 178 3.53 10.86 -10.95
C MET A 178 4.48 10.25 -9.91
N VAL A 179 5.00 9.04 -10.15
CA VAL A 179 5.87 8.34 -9.19
C VAL A 179 7.34 8.51 -9.59
N ASP A 180 8.18 8.86 -8.64
CA ASP A 180 9.64 8.81 -8.85
C ASP A 180 10.10 7.34 -8.81
N LYS A 181 10.85 6.93 -9.84
CA LYS A 181 11.32 5.54 -9.96
C LYS A 181 12.17 5.10 -8.77
N SER A 182 12.86 6.01 -8.10
CA SER A 182 13.65 5.71 -6.90
C SER A 182 12.80 5.30 -5.69
N LEU A 183 11.49 5.59 -5.72
CA LEU A 183 10.55 5.30 -4.63
C LEU A 183 9.77 3.99 -4.82
N LEU A 184 9.95 3.27 -5.92
CA LEU A 184 9.15 2.08 -6.27
C LEU A 184 9.23 0.98 -5.22
N PHE A 185 10.39 0.78 -4.59
CA PHE A 185 10.55 -0.18 -3.48
C PHE A 185 9.95 0.33 -2.17
N GLU A 186 10.16 1.61 -1.85
CA GLU A 186 9.62 2.23 -0.62
C GLU A 186 8.09 2.25 -0.64
N GLN A 187 7.51 2.58 -1.79
CA GLN A 187 6.07 2.62 -1.99
C GLN A 187 5.46 1.25 -2.32
N GLN A 188 6.24 0.18 -2.29
CA GLN A 188 5.84 -1.20 -2.47
C GLN A 188 5.24 -1.55 -3.86
N TYR A 189 5.48 -0.73 -4.88
CA TYR A 189 5.12 -1.08 -6.26
C TYR A 189 5.96 -2.24 -6.79
N ILE A 190 7.22 -2.34 -6.34
CA ILE A 190 8.11 -3.46 -6.66
C ILE A 190 8.56 -4.14 -5.37
N MET A 191 8.35 -5.45 -5.31
CA MET A 191 8.66 -6.27 -4.15
C MET A 191 9.57 -7.43 -4.53
N ALA A 192 10.34 -7.94 -3.56
CA ALA A 192 11.26 -9.06 -3.78
C ALA A 192 10.55 -10.41 -4.02
N ARG A 193 9.27 -10.50 -3.67
CA ARG A 193 8.42 -11.68 -3.86
C ARG A 193 7.03 -11.26 -4.28
N SER A 194 6.37 -12.10 -5.08
CA SER A 194 5.03 -11.84 -5.57
C SER A 194 4.08 -12.99 -5.25
N GLY A 195 2.82 -12.66 -4.94
CA GLY A 195 1.74 -13.63 -4.84
C GLY A 195 1.57 -14.47 -6.10
N HIS A 196 1.80 -13.87 -7.26
CA HIS A 196 1.72 -14.53 -8.56
C HIS A 196 2.69 -15.72 -8.69
N SER A 197 3.87 -15.64 -8.06
CA SER A 197 4.86 -16.73 -8.10
C SER A 197 4.40 -17.99 -7.35
N ARG A 198 3.32 -17.89 -6.55
CA ARG A 198 2.71 -19.04 -5.87
C ARG A 198 1.64 -19.75 -6.72
N GLY A 199 1.30 -19.18 -7.88
CA GLY A 199 0.44 -19.82 -8.88
C GLY A 199 -1.07 -19.72 -8.64
N SER A 200 -1.52 -19.00 -7.62
CA SER A 200 -2.96 -18.87 -7.30
C SER A 200 -3.45 -17.43 -7.33
N THR A 201 -2.71 -16.56 -8.01
CA THR A 201 -3.02 -15.14 -8.19
C THR A 201 -3.28 -14.84 -9.67
N VAL A 202 -4.20 -13.92 -9.94
CA VAL A 202 -4.56 -13.46 -11.28
C VAL A 202 -4.85 -11.97 -11.29
N ASP A 203 -4.40 -11.28 -12.33
CA ASP A 203 -4.74 -9.89 -12.66
C ASP A 203 -5.66 -9.88 -13.87
N LEU A 204 -6.85 -9.31 -13.70
CA LEU A 204 -7.90 -9.40 -14.71
C LEU A 204 -8.90 -8.24 -14.68
N THR A 205 -9.67 -8.14 -15.76
CA THR A 205 -10.81 -7.23 -15.90
C THR A 205 -11.98 -7.93 -16.60
N LEU A 206 -13.05 -7.17 -16.81
CA LEU A 206 -14.25 -7.61 -17.51
C LEU A 206 -14.33 -6.99 -18.91
N VAL A 207 -14.80 -7.80 -19.85
CA VAL A 207 -15.17 -7.38 -21.20
C VAL A 207 -16.66 -7.64 -21.41
N ASP A 208 -17.39 -6.62 -21.81
CA ASP A 208 -18.79 -6.74 -22.21
C ASP A 208 -18.90 -7.58 -23.49
N GLU A 209 -19.67 -8.66 -23.45
CA GLU A 209 -19.74 -9.65 -24.53
C GLU A 209 -20.44 -9.10 -25.79
N GLN A 210 -21.33 -8.14 -25.65
CA GLN A 210 -22.06 -7.54 -26.76
C GLN A 210 -21.22 -6.54 -27.54
N THR A 211 -20.44 -5.73 -26.81
CA THR A 211 -19.63 -4.66 -27.42
C THR A 211 -18.21 -5.07 -27.70
N GLY A 212 -17.70 -6.10 -27.03
CA GLY A 212 -16.31 -6.53 -27.05
C GLY A 212 -15.35 -5.54 -26.37
N LYS A 213 -15.85 -4.57 -25.59
CA LYS A 213 -15.06 -3.56 -24.91
C LYS A 213 -14.82 -3.92 -23.46
N GLU A 214 -13.66 -3.56 -22.94
CA GLU A 214 -13.39 -3.60 -21.52
C GLU A 214 -14.30 -2.63 -20.79
N LEU A 215 -14.73 -3.02 -19.57
CA LEU A 215 -15.42 -2.12 -18.68
C LEU A 215 -14.43 -1.06 -18.16
N ASP A 216 -14.89 0.17 -18.06
CA ASP A 216 -14.10 1.26 -17.49
C ASP A 216 -14.00 1.07 -15.96
N MET A 217 -12.80 0.80 -15.48
CA MET A 217 -12.50 0.60 -14.06
C MET A 217 -11.86 1.85 -13.40
N GLY A 218 -11.72 2.96 -14.13
CA GLY A 218 -11.22 4.22 -13.61
C GLY A 218 -9.70 4.37 -13.61
N SER A 219 -8.95 3.28 -13.71
CA SER A 219 -7.51 3.30 -13.97
C SER A 219 -7.10 2.10 -14.84
N PRO A 220 -6.04 2.22 -15.65
CA PRO A 220 -5.53 1.09 -16.42
C PRO A 220 -4.80 0.10 -15.51
N PHE A 221 -4.59 -1.11 -16.04
CA PHE A 221 -3.73 -2.13 -15.43
C PHE A 221 -2.29 -1.62 -15.28
N ASP A 222 -1.62 -1.98 -14.18
CA ASP A 222 -0.26 -1.55 -13.83
C ASP A 222 -0.08 -0.02 -13.68
N TRP A 223 -1.14 0.71 -13.38
CA TRP A 223 -1.03 2.11 -13.04
C TRP A 223 -0.48 2.28 -11.63
N PHE A 224 0.70 2.90 -11.48
CA PHE A 224 1.32 3.20 -10.20
C PHE A 224 0.77 4.52 -9.66
N GLY A 225 -0.34 4.45 -8.96
CA GLY A 225 -1.06 5.59 -8.40
C GLY A 225 -2.24 5.13 -7.55
N THR A 226 -2.74 6.05 -6.72
CA THR A 226 -3.86 5.76 -5.82
C THR A 226 -5.16 5.43 -6.55
N GLU A 227 -5.28 5.82 -7.83
CA GLU A 227 -6.41 5.49 -8.70
C GLU A 227 -6.58 3.98 -8.89
N SER A 228 -5.51 3.21 -8.70
CA SER A 228 -5.52 1.74 -8.75
C SER A 228 -6.06 1.10 -7.46
N HIS A 229 -6.12 1.84 -6.37
CA HIS A 229 -6.58 1.30 -5.09
C HIS A 229 -8.09 1.00 -5.15
N PRO A 230 -8.54 -0.13 -4.59
CA PRO A 230 -9.96 -0.47 -4.55
C PRO A 230 -10.83 0.54 -3.81
N ASP A 231 -10.27 1.23 -2.81
CA ASP A 231 -10.94 2.24 -1.99
C ASP A 231 -10.80 3.68 -2.54
N TYR A 232 -10.24 3.85 -3.74
CA TYR A 232 -10.17 5.16 -4.38
C TYR A 232 -11.58 5.72 -4.64
N MET A 233 -11.84 6.96 -4.15
CA MET A 233 -13.18 7.52 -4.08
C MET A 233 -13.56 8.46 -5.22
N ASP A 234 -12.58 8.96 -5.99
CA ASP A 234 -12.83 9.90 -7.09
C ASP A 234 -13.08 9.14 -8.42
N LEU A 235 -14.09 8.27 -8.38
CA LEU A 235 -14.57 7.46 -9.50
C LEU A 235 -16.00 7.85 -9.86
N THR A 236 -16.39 7.63 -11.13
CA THR A 236 -17.79 7.70 -11.54
C THR A 236 -18.61 6.55 -10.94
N GLU A 237 -19.94 6.73 -10.86
CA GLU A 237 -20.84 5.67 -10.40
C GLU A 237 -20.69 4.40 -11.25
N GLU A 238 -20.48 4.53 -12.55
CA GLU A 238 -20.25 3.41 -13.47
C GLU A 238 -18.94 2.65 -13.14
N GLN A 239 -17.84 3.36 -12.92
CA GLN A 239 -16.56 2.77 -12.57
C GLN A 239 -16.62 2.02 -11.22
N ILE A 240 -17.32 2.61 -10.23
CA ILE A 240 -17.57 1.96 -8.94
C ILE A 240 -18.38 0.68 -9.13
N ALA A 241 -19.47 0.73 -9.91
CA ALA A 241 -20.30 -0.42 -10.18
C ALA A 241 -19.53 -1.54 -10.92
N ASN A 242 -18.69 -1.18 -11.88
CA ASN A 242 -17.85 -2.12 -12.63
C ASN A 242 -16.83 -2.83 -11.73
N ARG A 243 -16.14 -2.08 -10.87
CA ARG A 243 -15.23 -2.66 -9.87
C ARG A 243 -15.97 -3.57 -8.91
N GLN A 244 -17.13 -3.14 -8.41
CA GLN A 244 -17.94 -3.92 -7.48
C GLN A 244 -18.43 -5.24 -8.10
N LEU A 245 -18.87 -5.21 -9.37
CA LEU A 245 -19.29 -6.40 -10.10
C LEU A 245 -18.17 -7.45 -10.15
N LEU A 246 -16.96 -7.03 -10.53
CA LEU A 246 -15.80 -7.90 -10.60
C LEU A 246 -15.44 -8.45 -9.21
N TRP A 247 -15.34 -7.58 -8.22
CA TRP A 247 -14.96 -7.95 -6.86
C TRP A 247 -15.94 -8.91 -6.23
N ASP A 248 -17.23 -8.65 -6.34
CA ASP A 248 -18.29 -9.50 -5.78
C ASP A 248 -18.23 -10.92 -6.34
N ALA A 249 -18.05 -11.06 -7.65
CA ALA A 249 -17.91 -12.36 -8.28
C ALA A 249 -16.65 -13.09 -7.78
N MET A 250 -15.49 -12.42 -7.79
CA MET A 250 -14.24 -13.01 -7.34
C MET A 250 -14.29 -13.42 -5.86
N PHE A 251 -14.83 -12.57 -4.98
CA PHE A 251 -14.96 -12.86 -3.56
C PHE A 251 -15.92 -14.01 -3.25
N ARG A 252 -17.04 -14.11 -3.96
CA ARG A 252 -17.98 -15.24 -3.83
C ARG A 252 -17.34 -16.58 -4.20
N HIS A 253 -16.40 -16.56 -5.14
CA HIS A 253 -15.70 -17.77 -5.60
C HIS A 253 -14.32 -17.96 -4.95
N GLY A 254 -14.14 -17.43 -3.73
CA GLY A 254 -13.02 -17.77 -2.86
C GLY A 254 -11.76 -16.95 -3.06
N PHE A 255 -11.76 -15.92 -3.89
CA PHE A 255 -10.63 -15.02 -4.01
C PHE A 255 -10.67 -13.90 -2.96
N LYS A 256 -9.52 -13.26 -2.76
CA LYS A 256 -9.34 -12.01 -2.01
C LYS A 256 -8.52 -11.05 -2.86
N GLY A 257 -8.81 -9.75 -2.74
CA GLY A 257 -8.03 -8.68 -3.35
C GLY A 257 -6.89 -8.21 -2.45
N ILE A 258 -6.20 -7.16 -2.90
CA ILE A 258 -5.23 -6.37 -2.12
C ILE A 258 -5.65 -4.89 -2.12
N ASP A 259 -5.10 -4.11 -1.20
CA ASP A 259 -5.52 -2.72 -0.99
C ASP A 259 -4.95 -1.73 -2.02
N SER A 260 -3.98 -2.16 -2.83
CA SER A 260 -3.28 -1.31 -3.80
C SER A 260 -3.72 -1.48 -5.26
N GLU A 261 -4.44 -2.57 -5.60
CA GLU A 261 -4.72 -2.93 -6.99
C GLU A 261 -6.13 -3.51 -7.14
N TRP A 262 -7.01 -2.85 -7.89
CA TRP A 262 -8.40 -3.30 -8.10
C TRP A 262 -8.51 -4.58 -8.93
N TRP A 263 -7.50 -4.89 -9.76
CA TRP A 263 -7.47 -6.04 -10.68
C TRP A 263 -6.90 -7.32 -10.06
N HIS A 264 -6.22 -7.23 -8.90
CA HIS A 264 -5.43 -8.31 -8.32
C HIS A 264 -6.24 -9.19 -7.37
N PHE A 265 -6.27 -10.49 -7.66
CA PHE A 265 -7.00 -11.47 -6.87
C PHE A 265 -6.17 -12.71 -6.59
N THR A 266 -6.10 -13.11 -5.34
CA THR A 266 -5.43 -14.34 -4.89
C THR A 266 -6.46 -15.28 -4.27
N LEU A 267 -6.42 -16.57 -4.59
CA LEU A 267 -7.26 -17.58 -3.93
C LEU A 267 -6.97 -17.60 -2.42
N LYS A 268 -8.02 -17.56 -1.57
CA LYS A 268 -7.86 -17.51 -0.10
C LYS A 268 -7.16 -18.74 0.43
N ASP A 269 -7.58 -19.91 -0.05
CA ASP A 269 -7.06 -21.22 0.35
C ASP A 269 -6.11 -21.74 -0.73
N GLU A 270 -5.06 -20.96 -1.03
CA GLU A 270 -4.08 -21.33 -2.05
C GLU A 270 -3.30 -22.58 -1.63
N PRO A 271 -3.03 -23.53 -2.56
CA PRO A 271 -2.38 -24.81 -2.22
C PRO A 271 -0.90 -24.62 -1.86
N PHE A 272 -0.27 -23.52 -2.27
CA PHE A 272 1.16 -23.27 -2.11
C PHE A 272 1.44 -21.90 -1.49
N PRO A 273 0.99 -21.61 -0.24
CA PRO A 273 1.09 -20.25 0.33
C PRO A 273 2.52 -19.78 0.55
N ASP A 274 3.48 -20.71 0.67
CA ASP A 274 4.88 -20.44 0.98
C ASP A 274 5.86 -20.90 -0.12
N THR A 275 5.34 -21.33 -1.29
CA THR A 275 6.16 -21.85 -2.38
C THR A 275 6.19 -20.86 -3.55
N TYR A 276 7.40 -20.48 -3.97
CA TYR A 276 7.60 -19.57 -5.11
C TYR A 276 8.21 -20.35 -6.27
N PHE A 277 7.44 -20.49 -7.34
CA PHE A 277 7.84 -21.25 -8.51
C PHE A 277 8.71 -20.44 -9.46
N THR A 278 9.58 -21.15 -10.21
CA THR A 278 10.57 -20.54 -11.12
C THR A 278 10.48 -21.01 -12.56
N PHE A 279 9.64 -22.02 -12.85
CA PHE A 279 9.51 -22.51 -14.21
C PHE A 279 8.91 -21.44 -15.15
N PRO A 280 9.33 -21.39 -16.43
CA PRO A 280 8.85 -20.36 -17.34
C PRO A 280 7.38 -20.54 -17.72
N VAL A 281 6.73 -19.42 -18.07
CA VAL A 281 5.36 -19.39 -18.62
C VAL A 281 5.41 -19.87 -20.07
N LYS A 282 5.10 -21.13 -20.28
CA LYS A 282 4.96 -21.81 -21.56
C LYS A 282 4.07 -23.03 -21.42
N GLN A 283 3.70 -23.65 -22.53
CA GLN A 283 2.91 -24.89 -22.55
C GLN A 283 3.48 -25.91 -21.54
N LEU A 284 2.58 -26.49 -20.72
CA LEU A 284 2.91 -27.41 -19.64
C LEU A 284 3.35 -28.79 -20.15
#